data_095d685aeb7db702c73e7bf7c18c96bd
#
_entry.id   095d685aeb7db702c73e7bf7c18c96bd
#
_cell.length_a   1.000
_cell.length_b   1.000
_cell.length_c   1.000
_cell.angle_alpha   90.00
_cell.angle_beta   90.00
_cell.angle_gamma   90.00
#
_symmetry.space_group_name_H-M   'P 1'
#
loop_
_entity.id
_entity.type
_entity.pdbx_description
1 polymer ?
#
loop_
_entity_poly.entity_id
_entity_poly.type
_entity_poly.pdbx_seq_one_letter_code
_entity_poly.pdbx_strand_id
1 'polypeptide(L)'
;MNGFKKFKSVHAQEIVNIQEMLRRELSDEPELLITQAKECEALYGRSLFLLAKANSYLDQAEWERLPKPSKLMTAMDRRTSIKSSCAPERELRDIIEGLTNATKSRIMLCSTLLNYMRDLYVSQPHLPKPSEAK
;
A
#
# COMPACT_ATOMS: atom_id res chain seq x y z
N MET A 1 -11.41 -15.00 -19.09
CA MET A 1 -10.55 -14.66 -17.94
C MET A 1 -11.44 -14.41 -16.74
N ASN A 2 -11.14 -15.02 -15.58
CA ASN A 2 -11.94 -14.77 -14.38
C ASN A 2 -11.72 -13.36 -13.83
N GLY A 3 -12.59 -12.91 -12.94
CA GLY A 3 -12.54 -11.56 -12.38
C GLY A 3 -11.22 -11.22 -11.69
N PHE A 4 -10.67 -12.20 -10.94
CA PHE A 4 -9.39 -12.01 -10.25
C PHE A 4 -8.22 -11.81 -11.21
N LYS A 5 -8.12 -12.63 -12.25
CA LYS A 5 -7.04 -12.51 -13.25
C LYS A 5 -7.15 -11.19 -14.01
N LYS A 6 -8.37 -10.79 -14.34
CA LYS A 6 -8.63 -9.50 -14.98
C LYS A 6 -8.22 -8.35 -14.07
N PHE A 7 -8.60 -8.39 -12.80
CA PHE A 7 -8.21 -7.39 -11.80
C PHE A 7 -6.70 -7.28 -11.69
N LYS A 8 -6.01 -8.41 -11.53
CA LYS A 8 -4.55 -8.46 -11.43
C LYS A 8 -3.88 -7.85 -12.65
N SER A 9 -4.35 -8.20 -13.84
CA SER A 9 -3.81 -7.70 -15.12
C SER A 9 -4.06 -6.21 -15.30
N VAL A 10 -5.27 -5.74 -15.04
CA VAL A 10 -5.66 -4.33 -15.23
C VAL A 10 -4.88 -3.41 -14.29
N HIS A 11 -4.61 -3.83 -13.07
CA HIS A 11 -3.97 -2.99 -12.05
C HIS A 11 -2.48 -3.28 -11.84
N ALA A 12 -1.88 -4.16 -12.64
CA ALA A 12 -0.47 -4.51 -12.51
C ALA A 12 0.45 -3.29 -12.62
N GLN A 13 0.21 -2.41 -13.59
CA GLN A 13 1.02 -1.20 -13.79
C GLN A 13 0.85 -0.21 -12.64
N GLU A 14 -0.35 -0.07 -12.10
CA GLU A 14 -0.62 0.79 -10.96
C GLU A 14 0.15 0.32 -9.72
N ILE A 15 0.20 -0.99 -9.49
CA ILE A 15 0.97 -1.59 -8.39
C ILE A 15 2.46 -1.28 -8.55
N VAL A 16 2.98 -1.44 -9.77
CA VAL A 16 4.39 -1.11 -10.08
C VAL A 16 4.66 0.37 -9.85
N ASN A 17 3.74 1.25 -10.23
CA ASN A 17 3.89 2.69 -10.02
C ASN A 17 3.98 3.06 -8.54
N ILE A 18 3.18 2.40 -7.68
CA ILE A 18 3.26 2.58 -6.23
C ILE A 18 4.62 2.10 -5.71
N GLN A 19 5.09 0.95 -6.17
CA GLN A 19 6.40 0.42 -5.79
C GLN A 19 7.54 1.38 -6.17
N GLU A 20 7.48 1.95 -7.36
CA GLU A 20 8.49 2.91 -7.83
C GLU A 20 8.47 4.20 -7.01
N MET A 21 7.28 4.71 -6.67
CA MET A 21 7.16 5.88 -5.80
C MET A 21 7.81 5.63 -4.44
N LEU A 22 7.61 4.45 -3.86
CA LEU A 22 8.18 4.09 -2.56
C LEU A 22 9.71 3.98 -2.58
N ARG A 23 10.32 3.79 -3.74
CA ARG A 23 11.78 3.73 -3.90
C ARG A 23 12.43 5.09 -4.05
N ARG A 24 11.68 6.13 -4.36
CA ARG A 24 12.22 7.49 -4.53
C ARG A 24 12.63 8.05 -3.19
N GLU A 25 13.75 8.76 -3.18
CA GLU A 25 14.19 9.48 -1.99
C GLU A 25 13.28 10.66 -1.71
N LEU A 26 13.07 10.94 -0.43
CA LEU A 26 12.34 12.14 -0.01
C LEU A 26 13.25 13.35 -0.14
N SER A 27 12.68 14.45 -0.64
CA SER A 27 13.41 15.70 -0.79
C SER A 27 13.71 16.35 0.57
N ASP A 28 14.82 17.06 0.64
CA ASP A 28 15.15 17.93 1.77
C ASP A 28 14.62 19.37 1.57
N GLU A 29 14.02 19.64 0.40
CA GLU A 29 13.36 20.91 0.10
C GLU A 29 11.88 20.84 0.47
N PRO A 30 11.39 21.74 1.37
CA PRO A 30 10.01 21.65 1.87
C PRO A 30 8.93 21.65 0.78
N GLU A 31 9.09 22.47 -0.26
CA GLU A 31 8.09 22.53 -1.34
C GLU A 31 7.99 21.22 -2.12
N LEU A 32 9.13 20.61 -2.44
CA LEU A 32 9.18 19.32 -3.11
C LEU A 32 8.67 18.20 -2.19
N LEU A 33 8.97 18.28 -0.90
CA LEU A 33 8.50 17.31 0.08
C LEU A 33 6.97 17.37 0.23
N ILE A 34 6.38 18.56 0.20
CA ILE A 34 4.92 18.72 0.19
C ILE A 34 4.31 18.07 -1.03
N THR A 35 4.92 18.26 -2.21
CA THR A 35 4.46 17.63 -3.45
C THR A 35 4.54 16.10 -3.36
N GLN A 36 5.64 15.58 -2.82
CA GLN A 36 5.80 14.15 -2.59
C GLN A 36 4.78 13.60 -1.60
N ALA A 37 4.48 14.35 -0.55
CA ALA A 37 3.46 13.96 0.43
C ALA A 37 2.06 13.88 -0.21
N LYS A 38 1.71 14.83 -1.06
CA LYS A 38 0.43 14.83 -1.79
C LYS A 38 0.33 13.65 -2.76
N GLU A 39 1.42 13.33 -3.45
CA GLU A 39 1.49 12.14 -4.31
C GLU A 39 1.25 10.87 -3.49
N CYS A 40 1.91 10.75 -2.33
CA CYS A 40 1.71 9.62 -1.43
C CYS A 40 0.27 9.50 -0.95
N GLU A 41 -0.37 10.60 -0.61
CA GLU A 41 -1.78 10.60 -0.17
C GLU A 41 -2.71 10.08 -1.27
N ALA A 42 -2.51 10.53 -2.51
CA ALA A 42 -3.29 10.06 -3.66
C ALA A 42 -3.09 8.56 -3.89
N LEU A 43 -1.85 8.09 -3.86
CA LEU A 43 -1.53 6.68 -4.05
C LEU A 43 -1.99 5.82 -2.87
N TYR A 44 -2.00 6.37 -1.65
CA TYR A 44 -2.54 5.69 -0.47
C TYR A 44 -4.05 5.42 -0.66
N GLY A 45 -4.80 6.43 -1.09
CA GLY A 45 -6.22 6.26 -1.38
C GLY A 45 -6.46 5.18 -2.45
N ARG A 46 -5.66 5.17 -3.51
CA ARG A 46 -5.73 4.13 -4.54
C ARG A 46 -5.37 2.75 -3.99
N SER A 47 -4.34 2.67 -3.15
CA SER A 47 -3.92 1.39 -2.57
C SER A 47 -5.00 0.80 -1.65
N LEU A 48 -5.71 1.64 -0.91
CA LEU A 48 -6.85 1.21 -0.09
C LEU A 48 -7.98 0.63 -0.96
N PHE A 49 -8.28 1.26 -2.09
CA PHE A 49 -9.25 0.72 -3.04
C PHE A 49 -8.81 -0.65 -3.58
N LEU A 50 -7.54 -0.76 -4.00
CA LEU A 50 -6.99 -2.02 -4.50
C LEU A 50 -7.00 -3.10 -3.41
N LEU A 51 -6.70 -2.74 -2.17
CA LEU A 51 -6.71 -3.67 -1.04
C LEU A 51 -8.11 -4.20 -0.77
N ALA A 52 -9.11 -3.32 -0.78
CA ALA A 52 -10.51 -3.72 -0.60
C ALA A 52 -10.94 -4.71 -1.69
N LYS A 53 -10.56 -4.46 -2.95
CA LYS A 53 -10.85 -5.37 -4.07
C LYS A 53 -10.11 -6.69 -3.92
N ALA A 54 -8.84 -6.66 -3.55
CA ALA A 54 -8.04 -7.87 -3.35
C ALA A 54 -8.62 -8.74 -2.23
N ASN A 55 -9.04 -8.12 -1.12
CA ASN A 55 -9.71 -8.83 -0.02
C ASN A 55 -11.02 -9.47 -0.49
N SER A 56 -11.81 -8.76 -1.29
CA SER A 56 -13.07 -9.29 -1.84
C SER A 56 -12.83 -10.52 -2.70
N TYR A 57 -11.82 -10.49 -3.57
CA TYR A 57 -11.47 -11.66 -4.39
C TYR A 57 -10.95 -12.82 -3.56
N LEU A 58 -10.17 -12.55 -2.52
CA LEU A 58 -9.69 -13.58 -1.61
C LEU A 58 -10.85 -14.24 -0.86
N ASP A 59 -11.75 -13.44 -0.28
CA ASP A 59 -12.92 -13.94 0.44
C ASP A 59 -13.80 -14.79 -0.46
N GLN A 60 -14.04 -14.34 -1.69
CA GLN A 60 -14.80 -15.08 -2.67
C GLN A 60 -14.12 -16.41 -3.03
N ALA A 61 -12.80 -16.40 -3.24
CA ALA A 61 -12.02 -17.59 -3.55
C ALA A 61 -12.05 -18.59 -2.39
N GLU A 62 -11.90 -18.11 -1.16
CA GLU A 62 -11.97 -18.95 0.03
C GLU A 62 -13.35 -19.60 0.16
N TRP A 63 -14.42 -18.84 -0.07
CA TRP A 63 -15.78 -19.37 -0.03
C TRP A 63 -16.03 -20.43 -1.12
N GLU A 64 -15.65 -20.14 -2.36
CA GLU A 64 -15.87 -21.05 -3.50
C GLU A 64 -15.04 -22.33 -3.40
N ARG A 65 -13.86 -22.26 -2.77
CA ARG A 65 -12.93 -23.38 -2.65
C ARG A 65 -12.95 -24.03 -1.28
N LEU A 66 -13.97 -23.71 -0.46
CA LEU A 66 -14.12 -24.29 0.87
C LEU A 66 -14.33 -25.80 0.74
N PRO A 67 -13.47 -26.65 1.35
CA PRO A 67 -13.64 -28.09 1.28
C PRO A 67 -14.94 -28.52 1.97
N LYS A 68 -15.62 -29.52 1.41
CA LYS A 68 -16.81 -30.10 2.05
C LYS A 68 -16.40 -30.72 3.38
N PRO A 69 -17.21 -30.58 4.46
CA PRO A 69 -16.94 -31.25 5.72
C PRO A 69 -16.81 -32.76 5.52
N SER A 70 -15.74 -33.33 6.05
CA SER A 70 -15.50 -34.77 6.04
C SER A 70 -15.08 -35.21 7.42
N LYS A 71 -15.54 -36.42 7.83
CA LYS A 71 -15.14 -37.03 9.11
C LYS A 71 -13.62 -37.28 9.18
N LEU A 72 -12.96 -37.38 8.03
CA LEU A 72 -11.53 -37.64 7.93
C LEU A 72 -10.68 -36.37 7.88
N MET A 73 -11.30 -35.19 7.75
CA MET A 73 -10.63 -33.94 7.61
C MET A 73 -10.72 -33.12 8.90
N THR A 74 -9.56 -32.81 9.50
CA THR A 74 -9.49 -31.93 10.67
C THR A 74 -9.70 -30.47 10.29
N ALA A 75 -9.98 -29.61 11.28
CA ALA A 75 -10.07 -28.16 11.06
C ALA A 75 -8.75 -27.60 10.51
N MET A 76 -7.61 -28.13 10.96
CA MET A 76 -6.29 -27.72 10.46
C MET A 76 -6.07 -28.11 9.00
N ASP A 77 -6.50 -29.32 8.61
CA ASP A 77 -6.42 -29.80 7.21
C ASP A 77 -7.25 -28.92 6.29
N ARG A 78 -8.45 -28.52 6.73
CA ARG A 78 -9.31 -27.61 5.97
C ARG A 78 -8.66 -26.25 5.77
N ARG A 79 -8.06 -25.67 6.83
CA ARG A 79 -7.34 -24.39 6.75
C ARG A 79 -6.16 -24.46 5.80
N THR A 80 -5.38 -25.54 5.87
CA THR A 80 -4.22 -25.76 4.99
C THR A 80 -4.67 -25.89 3.54
N SER A 81 -5.74 -26.61 3.29
CA SER A 81 -6.32 -26.78 1.95
C SER A 81 -6.80 -25.45 1.37
N ILE A 82 -7.50 -24.63 2.18
CA ILE A 82 -7.94 -23.29 1.74
C ILE A 82 -6.75 -22.40 1.43
N LYS A 83 -5.74 -22.35 2.30
CA LYS A 83 -4.52 -21.57 2.07
C LYS A 83 -3.84 -21.95 0.76
N SER A 84 -3.69 -23.25 0.51
CA SER A 84 -3.04 -23.75 -0.69
C SER A 84 -3.84 -23.40 -1.95
N SER A 85 -5.16 -23.60 -1.94
CA SER A 85 -6.01 -23.35 -3.10
C SER A 85 -6.22 -21.87 -3.41
N CYS A 86 -6.04 -20.99 -2.43
CA CYS A 86 -6.21 -19.53 -2.58
C CYS A 86 -4.87 -18.78 -2.57
N ALA A 87 -3.75 -19.47 -2.80
CA ALA A 87 -2.42 -18.86 -2.75
C ALA A 87 -2.25 -17.64 -3.67
N PRO A 88 -2.70 -17.68 -4.96
CA PRO A 88 -2.56 -16.51 -5.83
C PRO A 88 -3.30 -15.28 -5.33
N GLU A 89 -4.53 -15.43 -4.84
CA GLU A 89 -5.33 -14.34 -4.32
C GLU A 89 -4.74 -13.78 -3.04
N ARG A 90 -4.25 -14.65 -2.17
CA ARG A 90 -3.60 -14.27 -0.91
C ARG A 90 -2.29 -13.53 -1.17
N GLU A 91 -1.49 -14.01 -2.10
CA GLU A 91 -0.24 -13.38 -2.47
C GLU A 91 -0.44 -11.95 -2.97
N LEU A 92 -1.39 -11.75 -3.88
CA LEU A 92 -1.70 -10.42 -4.40
C LEU A 92 -2.21 -9.50 -3.29
N ARG A 93 -3.12 -10.00 -2.43
CA ARG A 93 -3.62 -9.24 -1.29
C ARG A 93 -2.48 -8.82 -0.38
N ASP A 94 -1.57 -9.71 -0.06
CA ASP A 94 -0.44 -9.44 0.83
C ASP A 94 0.52 -8.40 0.23
N ILE A 95 0.77 -8.46 -1.07
CA ILE A 95 1.58 -7.44 -1.77
C ILE A 95 0.93 -6.07 -1.66
N ILE A 96 -0.36 -5.97 -1.96
CA ILE A 96 -1.09 -4.70 -1.90
C ILE A 96 -1.16 -4.18 -0.47
N GLU A 97 -1.39 -5.04 0.51
CA GLU A 97 -1.41 -4.66 1.93
C GLU A 97 -0.06 -4.09 2.36
N GLY A 98 1.04 -4.75 1.96
CA GLY A 98 2.40 -4.27 2.24
C GLY A 98 2.65 -2.90 1.63
N LEU A 99 2.23 -2.67 0.39
CA LEU A 99 2.35 -1.38 -0.29
C LEU A 99 1.50 -0.30 0.39
N THR A 100 0.30 -0.66 0.82
CA THR A 100 -0.61 0.25 1.54
C THR A 100 0.02 0.71 2.85
N ASN A 101 0.57 -0.22 3.62
CA ASN A 101 1.23 0.09 4.89
C ASN A 101 2.50 0.92 4.67
N ALA A 102 3.30 0.59 3.66
CA ALA A 102 4.51 1.34 3.34
C ALA A 102 4.18 2.77 2.89
N THR A 103 3.13 2.96 2.10
CA THR A 103 2.68 4.28 1.66
C THR A 103 2.21 5.12 2.85
N LYS A 104 1.45 4.52 3.77
CA LYS A 104 1.02 5.19 5.01
C LYS A 104 2.23 5.63 5.83
N SER A 105 3.22 4.77 6.00
CA SER A 105 4.45 5.09 6.74
C SER A 105 5.21 6.24 6.08
N ARG A 106 5.25 6.27 4.75
CA ARG A 106 5.90 7.35 4.00
C ARG A 106 5.20 8.69 4.20
N ILE A 107 3.86 8.71 4.23
CA ILE A 107 3.07 9.91 4.54
C ILE A 107 3.44 10.43 5.94
N MET A 108 3.50 9.55 6.92
CA MET A 108 3.87 9.89 8.30
C MET A 108 5.30 10.44 8.37
N LEU A 109 6.22 9.86 7.62
CA LEU A 109 7.61 10.36 7.55
C LEU A 109 7.67 11.75 6.91
N CYS A 110 6.95 11.99 5.81
CA CYS A 110 6.86 13.31 5.20
C CYS A 110 6.37 14.36 6.20
N SER A 111 5.33 14.01 6.95
CA SER A 111 4.77 14.88 7.99
C SER A 111 5.79 15.22 9.08
N THR A 112 6.52 14.19 9.54
CA THR A 112 7.57 14.35 10.55
C THR A 112 8.70 15.26 10.04
N LEU A 113 9.15 15.05 8.81
CA LEU A 113 10.22 15.87 8.21
C LEU A 113 9.78 17.31 8.00
N LEU A 114 8.53 17.53 7.56
CA LEU A 114 7.98 18.89 7.39
C LEU A 114 7.88 19.62 8.74
N ASN A 115 7.44 18.92 9.79
CA ASN A 115 7.39 19.48 11.14
C ASN A 115 8.80 19.83 11.65
N TYR A 116 9.76 18.95 11.42
CA TYR A 116 11.16 19.21 11.78
C TYR A 116 11.70 20.45 11.07
N MET A 117 11.47 20.58 9.76
CA MET A 117 11.92 21.74 8.99
C MET A 117 11.27 23.04 9.48
N ARG A 118 9.96 22.98 9.82
CA ARG A 118 9.25 24.13 10.39
C ARG A 118 9.83 24.54 11.75
N ASP A 119 10.09 23.57 12.63
CA ASP A 119 10.62 23.83 13.97
C ASP A 119 12.04 24.37 13.87
N LEU A 120 12.86 23.86 12.97
CA LEU A 120 14.20 24.36 12.71
C LEU A 120 14.15 25.82 12.26
N TYR A 121 13.21 26.16 11.36
CA TYR A 121 13.03 27.53 10.89
C TYR A 121 12.58 28.47 12.02
N VAL A 122 11.66 28.03 12.86
CA VAL A 122 11.15 28.83 14.00
C VAL A 122 12.26 29.07 15.03
N SER A 123 13.13 28.09 15.29
CA SER A 123 14.25 28.24 16.24
C SER A 123 15.40 29.03 15.68
N GLN A 124 15.48 29.25 14.36
CA GLN A 124 16.49 30.01 13.67
C GLN A 124 15.85 30.99 12.67
N PRO A 125 15.12 32.03 13.17
CA PRO A 125 14.34 32.91 12.30
C PRO A 125 15.18 33.78 11.35
N HIS A 126 16.50 33.82 11.53
CA HIS A 126 17.42 34.50 10.63
C HIS A 126 17.70 33.73 9.34
N LEU A 127 17.28 32.48 9.26
CA LEU A 127 17.42 31.71 8.03
C LEU A 127 16.33 32.11 7.03
N PRO A 128 16.64 32.22 5.74
CA PRO A 128 15.61 32.53 4.74
C PRO A 128 14.61 31.40 4.64
N LYS A 129 13.35 31.74 4.38
CA LYS A 129 12.34 30.73 4.09
C LYS A 129 12.71 30.01 2.80
N PRO A 130 12.49 28.68 2.70
CA PRO A 130 12.82 27.95 1.48
C PRO A 130 12.18 28.50 0.22
N SER A 131 10.97 29.05 0.31
CA SER A 131 10.27 29.70 -0.80
C SER A 131 10.90 31.02 -1.23
N GLU A 132 11.72 31.66 -0.40
CA GLU A 132 12.40 32.93 -0.64
C GLU A 132 13.87 32.74 -1.00
N ALA A 133 14.42 31.56 -0.75
CA ALA A 133 15.83 31.22 -1.00
C ALA A 133 16.01 30.76 -2.46
N LYS A 134 15.86 31.66 -3.39
CA LYS A 134 16.09 31.38 -4.82
C LYS A 134 17.47 31.82 -5.25
#